data_5f2ba8d96cf6e384c3b6e87eb914f9aa
#
_entry.id   5f2ba8d96cf6e384c3b6e87eb914f9aa
#
_cell.length_a   1.000
_cell.length_b   1.000
_cell.length_c   1.000
_cell.angle_alpha   90.00
_cell.angle_beta   90.00
_cell.angle_gamma   90.00
#
_symmetry.space_group_name_H-M   'P 1'
#
loop_
_entity.id
_entity.type
_entity.pdbx_description
1 polymer ?
#
loop_
_entity_poly.entity_id
_entity_poly.type
_entity_poly.pdbx_seq_one_letter_code
_entity_poly.pdbx_strand_id
1 'polypeptide(L)'
;QKEFKECMSNTDNVFKKIQKKYPEEAQHVVNFAYNYPYMMKMNMREAVHMIELRTVPQGHQDYRIVAQKMYQAINKKHPILSNIMKFVDMNKYELERFESEKRTEAKRNKK
;
A
#
# COMPACT_ATOMS: atom_id res chain seq x y z
N GLN A 1 20.30 5.05 4.27
CA GLN A 1 19.39 5.85 5.12
C GLN A 1 19.74 7.34 5.17
N LYS A 2 21.05 7.74 5.19
CA LYS A 2 21.48 9.13 5.23
C LYS A 2 21.07 9.87 3.96
N GLU A 3 21.44 9.36 2.81
CA GLU A 3 21.10 9.91 1.49
C GLU A 3 19.58 10.07 1.28
N PHE A 4 18.79 9.09 1.75
CA PHE A 4 17.33 9.19 1.69
C PHE A 4 16.79 10.38 2.50
N LYS A 5 17.30 10.58 3.73
CA LYS A 5 16.91 11.73 4.56
C LYS A 5 17.33 13.07 3.96
N GLU A 6 18.51 13.11 3.35
CA GLU A 6 19.01 14.30 2.64
C GLU A 6 18.12 14.61 1.42
N CYS A 7 17.74 13.60 0.64
CA CYS A 7 16.82 13.75 -0.49
C CYS A 7 15.47 14.32 -0.03
N MET A 8 14.87 13.76 1.04
CA MET A 8 13.61 14.24 1.59
C MET A 8 13.71 15.70 2.07
N SER A 9 14.79 16.05 2.78
CA SER A 9 15.03 17.42 3.25
C SER A 9 15.20 18.40 2.10
N ASN A 10 15.93 18.00 1.06
CA ASN A 10 16.11 18.83 -0.14
C ASN A 10 14.80 19.05 -0.88
N THR A 11 13.97 18.02 -1.02
CA THR A 11 12.64 18.12 -1.63
C THR A 11 11.75 19.10 -0.85
N ASP A 12 11.72 19.03 0.47
CA ASP A 12 10.95 19.96 1.31
C ASP A 12 11.45 21.42 1.13
N ASN A 13 12.76 21.63 1.11
CA ASN A 13 13.34 22.96 0.91
C ASN A 13 13.01 23.54 -0.47
N VAL A 14 13.07 22.73 -1.53
CA VAL A 14 12.72 23.14 -2.90
C VAL A 14 11.23 23.45 -2.99
N PHE A 15 10.38 22.58 -2.43
CA PHE A 15 8.94 22.79 -2.36
C PHE A 15 8.60 24.15 -1.74
N LYS A 16 9.13 24.43 -0.54
CA LYS A 16 8.89 25.69 0.17
C LYS A 16 9.37 26.92 -0.59
N LYS A 17 10.42 26.83 -1.39
CA LYS A 17 10.88 27.93 -2.26
C LYS A 17 9.93 28.17 -3.41
N ILE A 18 9.51 27.12 -4.10
CA ILE A 18 8.64 27.20 -5.28
C ILE A 18 7.24 27.63 -4.87
N GLN A 19 6.69 27.08 -3.77
CA GLN A 19 5.35 27.37 -3.28
C GLN A 19 5.08 28.85 -3.04
N LYS A 20 6.11 29.63 -2.69
CA LYS A 20 5.97 31.07 -2.46
C LYS A 20 5.55 31.83 -3.70
N LYS A 21 5.96 31.41 -4.88
CA LYS A 21 5.71 32.06 -6.16
C LYS A 21 4.74 31.29 -7.04
N TYR A 22 4.78 29.97 -6.94
CA TYR A 22 4.01 29.06 -7.79
C TYR A 22 3.37 27.97 -6.91
N PRO A 23 2.29 28.27 -6.18
CA PRO A 23 1.71 27.38 -5.18
C PRO A 23 1.11 26.11 -5.80
N GLU A 24 0.53 26.19 -6.99
CA GLU A 24 -0.06 25.02 -7.67
C GLU A 24 0.99 24.11 -8.29
N GLU A 25 2.02 24.68 -8.87
CA GLU A 25 3.11 23.93 -9.52
C GLU A 25 4.07 23.28 -8.52
N ALA A 26 4.14 23.79 -7.30
CA ALA A 26 5.02 23.27 -6.27
C ALA A 26 4.80 21.77 -5.97
N GLN A 27 3.58 21.26 -6.16
CA GLN A 27 3.27 19.84 -5.97
C GLN A 27 4.09 18.90 -6.88
N HIS A 28 4.55 19.36 -8.04
CA HIS A 28 5.30 18.55 -9.00
C HIS A 28 6.72 18.19 -8.53
N VAL A 29 7.25 18.87 -7.52
CA VAL A 29 8.56 18.53 -6.94
C VAL A 29 8.46 17.53 -5.78
N VAL A 30 7.26 17.20 -5.33
CA VAL A 30 7.05 16.24 -4.25
C VAL A 30 7.30 14.82 -4.77
N ASN A 31 8.24 14.11 -4.18
CA ASN A 31 8.54 12.73 -4.56
C ASN A 31 7.55 11.72 -3.96
N PHE A 32 7.52 10.49 -4.50
CA PHE A 32 6.56 9.45 -4.08
C PHE A 32 6.80 8.88 -2.67
N ALA A 33 7.89 9.26 -2.00
CA ALA A 33 8.17 8.82 -0.64
C ALA A 33 7.38 9.59 0.43
N TYR A 34 6.72 10.69 0.06
CA TYR A 34 5.83 11.41 0.96
C TYR A 34 4.47 10.73 1.08
N ASN A 35 4.00 10.57 2.30
CA ASN A 35 2.65 10.09 2.55
C ASN A 35 1.64 11.21 2.34
N TYR A 36 0.63 10.95 1.52
CA TYR A 36 -0.48 11.86 1.29
C TYR A 36 -1.75 11.28 1.93
N PRO A 37 -2.32 11.93 2.95
CA PRO A 37 -3.58 11.49 3.54
C PRO A 37 -4.74 11.74 2.59
N TYR A 38 -5.58 10.73 2.39
CA TYR A 38 -6.79 10.85 1.61
C TYR A 38 -7.95 10.09 2.25
N MET A 39 -9.17 10.47 1.93
CA MET A 39 -10.37 9.77 2.36
C MET A 39 -10.89 8.88 1.23
N MET A 40 -11.13 7.61 1.56
CA MET A 40 -11.72 6.65 0.63
C MET A 40 -13.11 6.26 1.13
N LYS A 41 -14.14 6.55 0.34
CA LYS A 41 -15.51 6.11 0.58
C LYS A 41 -15.83 4.94 -0.34
N MET A 42 -16.23 3.81 0.22
CA MET A 42 -16.56 2.61 -0.54
C MET A 42 -17.72 1.86 0.11
N ASN A 43 -18.45 1.07 -0.68
CA ASN A 43 -19.44 0.15 -0.16
C ASN A 43 -18.76 -1.14 0.37
N MET A 44 -19.52 -1.97 1.08
CA MET A 44 -18.98 -3.18 1.69
C MET A 44 -18.46 -4.19 0.65
N ARG A 45 -19.09 -4.34 -0.50
CA ARG A 45 -18.62 -5.23 -1.58
C ARG A 45 -17.22 -4.83 -2.05
N GLU A 46 -17.02 -3.55 -2.28
CA GLU A 46 -15.72 -3.01 -2.68
C GLU A 46 -14.68 -3.18 -1.58
N ALA A 47 -15.06 -2.96 -0.32
CA ALA A 47 -14.18 -3.18 0.82
C ALA A 47 -13.72 -4.65 0.91
N VAL A 48 -14.63 -5.61 0.75
CA VAL A 48 -14.30 -7.04 0.69
C VAL A 48 -13.32 -7.32 -0.45
N HIS A 49 -13.68 -6.94 -1.67
CA HIS A 49 -12.87 -7.19 -2.85
C HIS A 49 -11.46 -6.58 -2.72
N MET A 50 -11.39 -5.31 -2.35
CA MET A 50 -10.12 -4.61 -2.22
C MET A 50 -9.23 -5.21 -1.11
N ILE A 51 -9.80 -5.48 0.07
CA ILE A 51 -9.03 -5.98 1.21
C ILE A 51 -8.53 -7.40 0.93
N GLU A 52 -9.37 -8.29 0.42
CA GLU A 52 -8.95 -9.64 0.05
C GLU A 52 -7.88 -9.62 -1.04
N LEU A 53 -8.06 -8.81 -2.09
CA LEU A 53 -7.08 -8.68 -3.18
C LEU A 53 -5.74 -8.09 -2.69
N ARG A 54 -5.77 -7.12 -1.77
CA ARG A 54 -4.56 -6.42 -1.32
C ARG A 54 -3.84 -7.11 -0.16
N THR A 55 -4.43 -8.13 0.45
CA THR A 55 -3.77 -8.92 1.50
C THR A 55 -3.09 -10.18 0.95
N VAL A 56 -3.21 -10.52 -0.34
CA VAL A 56 -2.57 -11.69 -0.94
C VAL A 56 -1.06 -11.72 -0.70
N PRO A 57 -0.44 -12.89 -0.52
CA PRO A 57 0.99 -13.03 -0.18
C PRO A 57 1.94 -12.36 -1.16
N GLN A 58 1.60 -12.36 -2.46
CA GLN A 58 2.44 -11.80 -3.55
C GLN A 58 2.48 -10.26 -3.55
N GLY A 59 1.64 -9.64 -2.73
CA GLY A 59 1.54 -8.20 -2.64
C GLY A 59 2.74 -7.56 -1.95
N HIS A 60 3.06 -6.30 -2.31
CA HIS A 60 4.07 -5.53 -1.59
C HIS A 60 3.66 -5.32 -0.14
N GLN A 61 4.61 -5.47 0.79
CA GLN A 61 4.35 -5.45 2.22
C GLN A 61 3.61 -4.20 2.71
N ASP A 62 3.94 -3.03 2.19
CA ASP A 62 3.38 -1.75 2.65
C ASP A 62 1.86 -1.68 2.42
N TYR A 63 1.38 -1.95 1.21
CA TYR A 63 -0.06 -1.92 0.97
C TYR A 63 -0.80 -3.09 1.61
N ARG A 64 -0.14 -4.25 1.79
CA ARG A 64 -0.71 -5.38 2.54
C ARG A 64 -0.99 -4.98 3.98
N ILE A 65 -0.04 -4.33 4.64
CA ILE A 65 -0.20 -3.84 6.02
C ILE A 65 -1.38 -2.86 6.11
N VAL A 66 -1.54 -1.97 5.15
CA VAL A 66 -2.67 -1.03 5.11
C VAL A 66 -3.99 -1.80 5.00
N ALA A 67 -4.10 -2.74 4.06
CA ALA A 67 -5.31 -3.54 3.87
C ALA A 67 -5.63 -4.41 5.10
N GLN A 68 -4.62 -5.01 5.75
CA GLN A 68 -4.78 -5.76 7.00
C GLN A 68 -5.32 -4.86 8.14
N LYS A 69 -4.81 -3.64 8.27
CA LYS A 69 -5.32 -2.67 9.25
C LYS A 69 -6.76 -2.23 8.94
N MET A 70 -7.12 -2.10 7.66
CA MET A 70 -8.51 -1.81 7.26
C MET A 70 -9.44 -2.94 7.66
N TYR A 71 -9.06 -4.21 7.41
CA TYR A 71 -9.80 -5.37 7.88
C TYR A 71 -9.98 -5.35 9.40
N GLN A 72 -8.91 -5.12 10.16
CA GLN A 72 -8.98 -5.04 11.63
C GLN A 72 -9.93 -3.95 12.12
N ALA A 73 -9.92 -2.78 11.46
CA ALA A 73 -10.81 -1.67 11.80
C ALA A 73 -12.28 -2.02 11.53
N ILE A 74 -12.57 -2.67 10.39
CA ILE A 74 -13.92 -3.16 10.05
C ILE A 74 -14.36 -4.24 11.04
N ASN A 75 -13.50 -5.22 11.32
CA ASN A 75 -13.82 -6.30 12.26
C ASN A 75 -14.14 -5.77 13.67
N LYS A 76 -13.40 -4.78 14.12
CA LYS A 76 -13.65 -4.14 15.42
C LYS A 76 -15.02 -3.45 15.50
N LYS A 77 -15.47 -2.83 14.41
CA LYS A 77 -16.74 -2.07 14.37
C LYS A 77 -17.94 -2.91 13.92
N HIS A 78 -17.70 -3.84 13.02
CA HIS A 78 -18.73 -4.63 12.34
C HIS A 78 -18.31 -6.11 12.24
N PRO A 79 -18.18 -6.84 13.36
CA PRO A 79 -17.66 -8.22 13.37
C PRO A 79 -18.47 -9.18 12.51
N ILE A 80 -19.81 -9.02 12.48
CA ILE A 80 -20.67 -9.84 11.64
C ILE A 80 -20.38 -9.63 10.14
N LEU A 81 -20.19 -8.37 9.72
CA LEU A 81 -19.90 -8.05 8.33
C LEU A 81 -18.50 -8.50 7.91
N SER A 82 -17.52 -8.45 8.82
CA SER A 82 -16.16 -8.90 8.53
C SER A 82 -16.07 -10.41 8.28
N ASN A 83 -17.02 -11.21 8.76
CA ASN A 83 -17.05 -12.65 8.55
C ASN A 83 -17.26 -13.05 7.07
N ILE A 84 -17.70 -12.13 6.21
CA ILE A 84 -17.79 -12.38 4.77
C ILE A 84 -16.43 -12.29 4.06
N MET A 85 -15.44 -11.68 4.70
CA MET A 85 -14.05 -11.52 4.18
C MET A 85 -13.24 -12.78 4.47
N LYS A 86 -13.49 -13.86 3.75
CA LYS A 86 -12.91 -15.19 4.03
C LYS A 86 -11.49 -15.36 3.53
N PHE A 87 -11.03 -14.54 2.58
CA PHE A 87 -9.74 -14.66 1.91
C PHE A 87 -8.72 -13.62 2.36
N VAL A 88 -8.99 -12.93 3.45
CA VAL A 88 -8.05 -11.97 4.04
C VAL A 88 -6.86 -12.70 4.62
N ASP A 89 -5.67 -12.43 4.10
CA ASP A 89 -4.43 -12.98 4.62
C ASP A 89 -3.77 -12.02 5.61
N MET A 90 -3.68 -12.44 6.88
CA MET A 90 -3.10 -11.69 7.98
C MET A 90 -1.64 -12.04 8.27
N ASN A 91 -1.06 -13.00 7.52
CA ASN A 91 0.31 -13.43 7.72
C ASN A 91 1.32 -12.38 7.24
N LYS A 92 2.55 -12.47 7.73
CA LYS A 92 3.68 -11.69 7.27
C LYS A 92 4.55 -12.54 6.37
N TYR A 93 4.99 -11.98 5.24
CA TYR A 93 5.89 -12.63 4.29
C TYR A 93 7.03 -11.67 3.95
N GLU A 94 8.24 -12.17 3.81
CA GLU A 94 9.41 -11.35 3.48
C GLU A 94 9.66 -11.30 1.97
N LEU A 95 9.65 -12.43 1.28
CA LEU A 95 10.01 -12.56 -0.13
C LEU A 95 9.02 -13.39 -0.97
N GLU A 96 7.75 -13.43 -0.57
CA GLU A 96 6.75 -14.30 -1.21
C GLU A 96 6.55 -14.04 -2.71
N ARG A 97 6.70 -12.80 -3.16
CA ARG A 97 6.63 -12.47 -4.59
C ARG A 97 7.70 -13.22 -5.37
N PHE A 98 8.93 -13.20 -4.89
CA PHE A 98 10.07 -13.90 -5.51
C PHE A 98 9.86 -15.42 -5.51
N GLU A 99 9.41 -15.98 -4.41
CA GLU A 99 9.10 -17.42 -4.32
C GLU A 99 7.92 -17.82 -5.24
N SER A 100 6.94 -16.96 -5.40
CA SER A 100 5.82 -17.16 -6.32
C SER A 100 6.29 -17.14 -7.77
N GLU A 101 7.19 -16.22 -8.15
CA GLU A 101 7.79 -16.16 -9.48
C GLU A 101 8.61 -17.43 -9.78
N LYS A 102 9.45 -17.86 -8.86
CA LYS A 102 10.20 -19.14 -8.99
C LYS A 102 9.28 -20.35 -9.20
N ARG A 103 8.18 -20.44 -8.44
CA ARG A 103 7.19 -21.51 -8.60
C ARG A 103 6.54 -21.48 -9.98
N THR A 104 6.30 -20.30 -10.53
CA THR A 104 5.72 -20.12 -11.86
C THR A 104 6.70 -20.55 -12.95
N GLU A 105 7.96 -20.16 -12.86
CA GLU A 105 9.02 -20.58 -13.79
C GLU A 105 9.24 -22.10 -13.76
N ALA A 106 9.30 -22.69 -12.57
CA ALA A 106 9.43 -24.13 -12.42
C ALA A 106 8.27 -24.91 -13.06
N LYS A 107 7.04 -24.36 -13.07
CA LYS A 107 5.89 -24.94 -13.78
C LYS A 107 5.98 -24.79 -15.30
N ARG A 108 6.52 -23.67 -15.80
CA ARG A 108 6.72 -23.46 -17.25
C ARG A 108 7.77 -24.41 -17.82
N ASN A 109 8.86 -24.62 -17.08
CA ASN A 109 9.96 -25.50 -17.50
C ASN A 109 9.63 -27.01 -17.43
N LYS A 110 8.48 -27.38 -16.83
CA LYS A 110 7.98 -28.76 -16.79
C LYS A 110 6.98 -29.09 -17.90
N LYS A 111 6.61 -28.13 -18.74
CA LYS A 111 5.81 -28.30 -19.96
C LYS A 111 6.68 -28.38 -21.17
#